data_1aab9697941ba5f395cbf36d8ecb9558
#
_entry.id   1aab9697941ba5f395cbf36d8ecb9558
#
_cell.length_a   1.000
_cell.length_b   1.000
_cell.length_c   1.000
_cell.angle_alpha   90.00
_cell.angle_beta   90.00
_cell.angle_gamma   90.00
#
_symmetry.space_group_name_H-M   'P 1'
#
loop_
_entity.id
_entity.type
_entity.pdbx_description
1 polymer ?
#
loop_
_entity_poly.entity_id
_entity_poly.type
_entity_poly.pdbx_seq_one_letter_code
_entity_poly.pdbx_strand_id
1 'polypeptide(L)'
;MLDLGRTFLQSVDRAGGATALVDGPLRLTWTDWARAIGGVQRGLATLGLRRGDHVLSVLQNRHEAATLHWACQFAGLVMTPLNWRAKPEELDHALRDSGARVLVYEAASQEAVNASTLAASVVRLVAGDLLGPDPQFGQVFAEPADPTPMARADDLSLMLYTSGTTGAPKGVPRRQHAERVAALAHVAQNRYGYGERTLGVMPLYHTMGVRSLLTMALVDGRFVCMPRFEATAALRAIETERVSHLYLVPTLYHDLLAHPDFKRTDTQSVRKLGFAGAPMHAALLLRLQQAFQPELFVNHYG
;
A
#
# COMPACT_ATOMS: atom_id res chain seq x y z
N MET A 1 7.63 -11.36 18.89
CA MET A 1 6.66 -11.99 17.99
C MET A 1 5.59 -11.04 17.43
N LEU A 2 5.78 -9.73 17.46
CA LEU A 2 4.81 -8.76 16.95
C LEU A 2 5.33 -8.01 15.71
N ASP A 3 6.19 -8.67 14.93
CA ASP A 3 6.65 -8.14 13.65
C ASP A 3 5.69 -8.46 12.51
N LEU A 4 5.75 -7.66 11.47
CA LEU A 4 4.86 -7.75 10.32
C LEU A 4 5.23 -8.91 9.38
N GLY A 5 6.52 -9.26 9.27
CA GLY A 5 6.96 -10.37 8.43
C GLY A 5 6.37 -11.70 8.88
N ARG A 6 6.42 -12.03 10.17
CA ARG A 6 5.76 -13.23 10.72
C ARG A 6 4.24 -13.17 10.58
N THR A 7 3.65 -11.97 10.69
CA THR A 7 2.21 -11.81 10.46
C THR A 7 1.83 -12.18 9.03
N PHE A 8 2.64 -11.78 8.05
CA PHE A 8 2.44 -12.17 6.65
C PHE A 8 2.55 -13.69 6.44
N LEU A 9 3.58 -14.32 7.01
CA LEU A 9 3.77 -15.78 6.91
C LEU A 9 2.61 -16.58 7.50
N GLN A 10 1.93 -16.09 8.53
CA GLN A 10 0.74 -16.74 9.05
C GLN A 10 -0.38 -16.84 8.00
N SER A 11 -0.52 -15.87 7.10
CA SER A 11 -1.47 -15.97 5.98
C SER A 11 -0.98 -16.94 4.90
N VAL A 12 0.34 -17.01 4.66
CA VAL A 12 0.91 -18.04 3.77
C VAL A 12 0.60 -19.43 4.29
N ASP A 13 0.77 -19.64 5.59
CA ASP A 13 0.51 -20.96 6.23
C ASP A 13 -0.97 -21.35 6.18
N ARG A 14 -1.88 -20.40 6.41
CA ARG A 14 -3.33 -20.67 6.42
C ARG A 14 -3.95 -20.74 5.03
N ALA A 15 -3.50 -19.89 4.10
CA ALA A 15 -4.17 -19.66 2.81
C ALA A 15 -3.20 -19.55 1.63
N GLY A 16 -2.08 -20.28 1.64
CA GLY A 16 -0.99 -20.15 0.67
C GLY A 16 -1.40 -20.16 -0.80
N GLY A 17 -2.40 -20.97 -1.16
CA GLY A 17 -2.94 -21.05 -2.53
C GLY A 17 -4.02 -20.00 -2.87
N ALA A 18 -4.50 -19.23 -1.89
CA ALA A 18 -5.50 -18.20 -2.16
C ALA A 18 -4.85 -16.94 -2.79
N THR A 19 -5.59 -16.26 -3.66
CA THR A 19 -5.13 -15.01 -4.27
C THR A 19 -5.02 -13.92 -3.19
N ALA A 20 -3.80 -13.40 -2.99
CA ALA A 20 -3.46 -12.36 -2.03
C ALA A 20 -3.41 -10.97 -2.65
N LEU A 21 -2.91 -10.87 -3.89
CA LEU A 21 -2.71 -9.61 -4.59
C LEU A 21 -3.18 -9.70 -6.02
N VAL A 22 -3.85 -8.64 -6.48
CA VAL A 22 -4.27 -8.45 -7.87
C VAL A 22 -3.82 -7.10 -8.36
N ASP A 23 -3.20 -7.05 -9.56
CA ASP A 23 -2.82 -5.81 -10.23
C ASP A 23 -3.07 -5.96 -11.75
N GLY A 24 -4.18 -5.46 -12.22
CA GLY A 24 -4.64 -5.71 -13.60
C GLY A 24 -4.77 -7.21 -13.89
N PRO A 25 -4.00 -7.75 -14.85
CA PRO A 25 -3.99 -9.18 -15.16
C PRO A 25 -3.15 -10.01 -14.18
N LEU A 26 -2.24 -9.40 -13.45
CA LEU A 26 -1.38 -10.08 -12.48
C LEU A 26 -2.18 -10.56 -11.27
N ARG A 27 -2.00 -11.84 -10.93
CA ARG A 27 -2.57 -12.46 -9.73
C ARG A 27 -1.50 -13.24 -9.01
N LEU A 28 -1.25 -12.89 -7.76
CA LEU A 28 -0.32 -13.62 -6.91
C LEU A 28 -1.09 -14.30 -5.78
N THR A 29 -0.81 -15.57 -5.57
CA THR A 29 -1.22 -16.28 -4.36
C THR A 29 -0.39 -15.78 -3.17
N TRP A 30 -0.79 -16.11 -1.94
CA TRP A 30 0.02 -15.80 -0.75
C TRP A 30 1.42 -16.40 -0.86
N THR A 31 1.54 -17.65 -1.37
CA THR A 31 2.84 -18.31 -1.60
C THR A 31 3.66 -17.61 -2.68
N ASP A 32 3.06 -17.29 -3.82
CA ASP A 32 3.79 -16.62 -4.91
C ASP A 32 4.25 -15.23 -4.48
N TRP A 33 3.38 -14.50 -3.77
CA TRP A 33 3.73 -13.17 -3.27
C TRP A 33 4.82 -13.21 -2.22
N ALA A 34 4.78 -14.19 -1.30
CA ALA A 34 5.87 -14.42 -0.34
C ALA A 34 7.21 -14.61 -1.05
N ARG A 35 7.26 -15.44 -2.09
CA ARG A 35 8.48 -15.69 -2.86
C ARG A 35 8.97 -14.44 -3.61
N ALA A 36 8.07 -13.65 -4.18
CA ALA A 36 8.40 -12.35 -4.77
C ALA A 36 8.98 -11.38 -3.72
N ILE A 37 8.36 -11.31 -2.54
CA ILE A 37 8.84 -10.51 -1.40
C ILE A 37 10.26 -10.95 -0.98
N GLY A 38 10.50 -12.26 -0.90
CA GLY A 38 11.82 -12.81 -0.57
C GLY A 38 12.89 -12.47 -1.62
N GLY A 39 12.52 -12.46 -2.91
CA GLY A 39 13.39 -11.99 -3.98
C GLY A 39 13.79 -10.53 -3.81
N VAL A 40 12.83 -9.66 -3.52
CA VAL A 40 13.09 -8.24 -3.24
C VAL A 40 13.93 -8.07 -1.97
N GLN A 41 13.63 -8.79 -0.89
CA GLN A 41 14.41 -8.77 0.34
C GLN A 41 15.89 -9.10 0.09
N ARG A 42 16.15 -10.17 -0.67
CA ARG A 42 17.50 -10.60 -1.05
C ARG A 42 18.21 -9.55 -1.90
N GLY A 43 17.52 -9.00 -2.90
CA GLY A 43 18.09 -7.98 -3.78
C GLY A 43 18.41 -6.69 -3.03
N LEU A 44 17.58 -6.25 -2.09
CA LEU A 44 17.88 -5.09 -1.23
C LEU A 44 19.14 -5.33 -0.38
N ALA A 45 19.33 -6.55 0.13
CA ALA A 45 20.54 -6.92 0.86
C ALA A 45 21.78 -6.90 -0.06
N THR A 46 21.66 -7.35 -1.32
CA THR A 46 22.74 -7.29 -2.34
C THR A 46 23.11 -5.85 -2.70
N LEU A 47 22.15 -4.93 -2.65
CA LEU A 47 22.40 -3.47 -2.77
C LEU A 47 23.06 -2.88 -1.52
N GLY A 48 23.38 -3.69 -0.52
CA GLY A 48 24.10 -3.30 0.70
C GLY A 48 23.22 -2.65 1.76
N LEU A 49 21.89 -2.78 1.68
CA LEU A 49 21.00 -2.26 2.72
C LEU A 49 21.05 -3.17 3.95
N ARG A 50 20.99 -2.55 5.11
CA ARG A 50 21.00 -3.19 6.41
C ARG A 50 19.78 -2.76 7.24
N ARG A 51 19.41 -3.57 8.20
CA ARG A 51 18.34 -3.27 9.15
C ARG A 51 18.45 -1.83 9.68
N GLY A 52 17.37 -1.07 9.57
CA GLY A 52 17.27 0.34 9.92
C GLY A 52 17.52 1.31 8.76
N ASP A 53 18.07 0.85 7.62
CA ASP A 53 18.21 1.70 6.43
C ASP A 53 16.85 2.01 5.83
N HIS A 54 16.72 3.20 5.25
CA HIS A 54 15.50 3.65 4.59
C HIS A 54 15.49 3.29 3.10
N VAL A 55 14.35 2.85 2.62
CA VAL A 55 14.02 2.71 1.19
C VAL A 55 12.92 3.71 0.85
N LEU A 56 13.24 4.66 -0.01
CA LEU A 56 12.30 5.67 -0.47
C LEU A 56 11.58 5.20 -1.71
N SER A 57 10.29 5.44 -1.83
CA SER A 57 9.53 5.18 -3.05
C SER A 57 8.62 6.34 -3.42
N VAL A 58 8.47 6.57 -4.72
CA VAL A 58 7.53 7.53 -5.32
C VAL A 58 6.67 6.78 -6.35
N LEU A 59 5.82 5.90 -5.82
CA LEU A 59 5.02 4.93 -6.58
C LEU A 59 3.53 5.12 -6.34
N GLN A 60 2.75 4.82 -7.36
CA GLN A 60 1.31 4.60 -7.24
C GLN A 60 1.04 3.23 -6.58
N ASN A 61 -0.23 2.92 -6.32
CA ASN A 61 -0.62 1.64 -5.70
C ASN A 61 -0.59 0.50 -6.72
N ARG A 62 0.57 -0.09 -6.89
CA ARG A 62 0.84 -1.20 -7.81
C ARG A 62 1.53 -2.34 -7.06
N HIS A 63 1.63 -3.50 -7.70
CA HIS A 63 2.19 -4.70 -7.05
C HIS A 63 3.63 -4.51 -6.57
N GLU A 64 4.46 -3.73 -7.29
CA GLU A 64 5.84 -3.46 -6.87
C GLU A 64 5.87 -2.63 -5.58
N ALA A 65 4.98 -1.64 -5.44
CA ALA A 65 4.89 -0.82 -4.23
C ALA A 65 4.48 -1.67 -3.01
N ALA A 66 3.48 -2.55 -3.18
CA ALA A 66 3.01 -3.45 -2.13
C ALA A 66 4.08 -4.51 -1.77
N THR A 67 4.76 -5.08 -2.78
CA THR A 67 5.83 -6.07 -2.59
C THR A 67 7.05 -5.45 -1.90
N LEU A 68 7.45 -4.25 -2.33
CA LEU A 68 8.54 -3.50 -1.71
C LEU A 68 8.24 -3.18 -0.24
N HIS A 69 6.99 -2.74 0.04
CA HIS A 69 6.56 -2.49 1.41
C HIS A 69 6.81 -3.73 2.28
N TRP A 70 6.29 -4.89 1.87
CA TRP A 70 6.47 -6.12 2.63
C TRP A 70 7.92 -6.58 2.72
N ALA A 71 8.71 -6.45 1.66
CA ALA A 71 10.14 -6.80 1.68
C ALA A 71 10.90 -5.97 2.73
N CYS A 72 10.60 -4.68 2.85
CA CYS A 72 11.15 -3.84 3.91
C CYS A 72 10.73 -4.35 5.30
N GLN A 73 9.46 -4.78 5.47
CA GLN A 73 9.01 -5.32 6.76
C GLN A 73 9.76 -6.60 7.13
N PHE A 74 10.00 -7.48 6.17
CA PHE A 74 10.79 -8.70 6.40
C PHE A 74 12.25 -8.41 6.72
N ALA A 75 12.87 -7.48 5.98
CA ALA A 75 14.28 -7.14 6.12
C ALA A 75 14.60 -6.28 7.37
N GLY A 76 13.60 -5.69 8.02
CA GLY A 76 13.81 -4.69 9.06
C GLY A 76 14.29 -3.34 8.52
N LEU A 77 13.97 -3.05 7.26
CA LEU A 77 14.19 -1.76 6.61
C LEU A 77 13.02 -0.82 6.89
N VAL A 78 13.27 0.48 6.79
CA VAL A 78 12.24 1.50 6.97
C VAL A 78 11.66 1.87 5.61
N MET A 79 10.43 1.44 5.35
CA MET A 79 9.71 1.88 4.15
C MET A 79 9.36 3.35 4.24
N THR A 80 9.76 4.15 3.25
CA THR A 80 9.57 5.62 3.25
C THR A 80 8.88 6.04 1.96
N PRO A 81 7.55 5.81 1.84
CA PRO A 81 6.83 6.17 0.63
C PRO A 81 6.47 7.65 0.60
N LEU A 82 6.65 8.29 -0.54
CA LEU A 82 6.20 9.64 -0.82
C LEU A 82 5.07 9.66 -1.83
N ASN A 83 4.37 10.77 -1.85
CA ASN A 83 3.41 11.05 -2.92
C ASN A 83 4.09 10.94 -4.28
N TRP A 84 3.54 10.14 -5.18
CA TRP A 84 4.06 10.01 -6.54
C TRP A 84 4.00 11.32 -7.36
N ARG A 85 3.24 12.32 -6.86
CA ARG A 85 3.21 13.69 -7.36
C ARG A 85 4.15 14.63 -6.58
N ALA A 86 5.05 14.09 -5.75
CA ALA A 86 6.00 14.92 -5.00
C ALA A 86 6.83 15.77 -5.94
N LYS A 87 7.07 17.02 -5.54
CA LYS A 87 7.95 17.93 -6.26
C LYS A 87 9.42 17.55 -6.02
N PRO A 88 10.35 17.98 -6.91
CA PRO A 88 11.78 17.70 -6.72
C PRO A 88 12.30 18.11 -5.34
N GLU A 89 11.86 19.26 -4.82
CA GLU A 89 12.31 19.78 -3.52
C GLU A 89 11.78 18.93 -2.35
N GLU A 90 10.58 18.39 -2.48
CA GLU A 90 10.00 17.46 -1.48
C GLU A 90 10.75 16.13 -1.48
N LEU A 91 11.14 15.65 -2.66
CA LEU A 91 11.97 14.47 -2.82
C LEU A 91 13.37 14.67 -2.21
N ASP A 92 14.03 15.79 -2.52
CA ASP A 92 15.33 16.15 -1.95
C ASP A 92 15.26 16.27 -0.43
N HIS A 93 14.18 16.87 0.09
CA HIS A 93 13.96 16.95 1.53
C HIS A 93 13.87 15.56 2.15
N ALA A 94 13.05 14.67 1.60
CA ALA A 94 12.86 13.33 2.14
C ALA A 94 14.13 12.47 2.03
N LEU A 95 14.88 12.57 0.93
CA LEU A 95 16.17 11.88 0.76
C LEU A 95 17.18 12.33 1.83
N ARG A 96 17.25 13.64 2.09
CA ARG A 96 18.16 14.21 3.11
C ARG A 96 17.76 13.82 4.54
N ASP A 97 16.48 13.94 4.85
CA ASP A 97 15.93 13.71 6.19
C ASP A 97 15.96 12.22 6.56
N SER A 98 15.58 11.33 5.63
CA SER A 98 15.58 9.89 5.87
C SER A 98 16.96 9.23 5.71
N GLY A 99 17.87 9.85 4.96
CA GLY A 99 19.13 9.21 4.57
C GLY A 99 18.92 7.95 3.70
N ALA A 100 17.83 7.88 2.95
CA ALA A 100 17.52 6.75 2.11
C ALA A 100 18.61 6.48 1.08
N ARG A 101 19.00 5.22 0.90
CA ARG A 101 20.07 4.79 0.02
C ARG A 101 19.55 4.20 -1.31
N VAL A 102 18.28 3.85 -1.35
CA VAL A 102 17.59 3.34 -2.53
C VAL A 102 16.32 4.17 -2.74
N LEU A 103 16.09 4.57 -3.97
CA LEU A 103 14.90 5.25 -4.47
C LEU A 103 14.23 4.38 -5.53
N VAL A 104 12.98 4.00 -5.32
CA VAL A 104 12.16 3.30 -6.32
C VAL A 104 11.12 4.25 -6.87
N TYR A 105 11.06 4.37 -8.19
CA TYR A 105 10.16 5.31 -8.88
C TYR A 105 9.53 4.67 -10.12
N GLU A 106 8.57 5.35 -10.72
CA GLU A 106 7.89 4.93 -11.94
C GLU A 106 7.71 6.08 -12.94
N ALA A 107 7.11 5.80 -14.10
CA ALA A 107 6.89 6.80 -15.14
C ALA A 107 6.18 8.06 -14.63
N ALA A 108 5.18 7.90 -13.73
CA ALA A 108 4.39 9.02 -13.20
C ALA A 108 5.20 10.00 -12.32
N SER A 109 6.34 9.56 -11.79
CA SER A 109 7.22 10.35 -10.92
C SER A 109 8.59 10.64 -11.54
N GLN A 110 8.85 10.18 -12.76
CA GLN A 110 10.15 10.29 -13.43
C GLN A 110 10.65 11.72 -13.56
N GLU A 111 9.77 12.66 -13.93
CA GLU A 111 10.13 14.06 -14.10
C GLU A 111 10.69 14.66 -12.81
N ALA A 112 9.99 14.44 -11.69
CA ALA A 112 10.43 14.92 -10.39
C ALA A 112 11.75 14.25 -9.94
N VAL A 113 11.92 12.96 -10.20
CA VAL A 113 13.16 12.22 -9.89
C VAL A 113 14.34 12.74 -10.71
N ASN A 114 14.13 13.02 -12.00
CA ASN A 114 15.18 13.55 -12.86
C ASN A 114 15.55 15.02 -12.53
N ALA A 115 14.62 15.80 -12.01
CA ALA A 115 14.84 17.17 -11.57
C ALA A 115 15.39 17.29 -10.13
N SER A 116 15.34 16.20 -9.34
CA SER A 116 15.88 16.14 -7.98
C SER A 116 17.40 16.23 -7.99
N THR A 117 17.96 17.07 -7.13
CA THR A 117 19.42 17.26 -7.00
C THR A 117 20.08 16.11 -6.24
N LEU A 118 19.35 15.41 -5.40
CA LEU A 118 19.87 14.32 -4.56
C LEU A 118 19.58 12.92 -5.12
N ALA A 119 18.57 12.76 -6.00
CA ALA A 119 18.21 11.45 -6.53
C ALA A 119 19.37 10.74 -7.27
N ALA A 120 20.28 11.50 -7.87
CA ALA A 120 21.45 10.93 -8.54
C ALA A 120 22.52 10.37 -7.56
N SER A 121 22.46 10.71 -6.28
CA SER A 121 23.40 10.26 -5.25
C SER A 121 23.01 8.93 -4.58
N VAL A 122 21.87 8.38 -4.93
CA VAL A 122 21.35 7.12 -4.37
C VAL A 122 21.13 6.09 -5.48
N VAL A 123 21.01 4.81 -5.12
CA VAL A 123 20.63 3.77 -6.08
C VAL A 123 19.18 4.00 -6.53
N ARG A 124 18.98 4.17 -7.83
CA ARG A 124 17.65 4.35 -8.42
C ARG A 124 17.19 3.07 -9.10
N LEU A 125 15.91 2.72 -8.89
CA LEU A 125 15.25 1.57 -9.51
C LEU A 125 13.92 1.99 -10.12
N VAL A 126 13.62 1.50 -11.31
CA VAL A 126 12.39 1.81 -12.04
C VAL A 126 11.38 0.68 -11.88
N ALA A 127 10.18 1.00 -11.43
CA ALA A 127 9.04 0.08 -11.41
C ALA A 127 8.19 0.22 -12.70
N GLY A 128 7.60 -0.88 -13.15
CA GLY A 128 6.81 -0.95 -14.39
C GLY A 128 7.67 -0.99 -15.65
N ASP A 129 7.04 -0.62 -16.77
CA ASP A 129 7.61 -0.77 -18.12
C ASP A 129 8.37 0.46 -18.62
N LEU A 130 8.74 1.37 -17.72
CA LEU A 130 9.49 2.58 -18.09
C LEU A 130 10.90 2.20 -18.57
N LEU A 131 11.19 2.48 -19.81
CA LEU A 131 12.53 2.30 -20.36
C LEU A 131 13.44 3.50 -20.01
N GLY A 132 14.65 3.23 -19.58
CA GLY A 132 15.60 4.27 -19.17
C GLY A 132 16.95 3.70 -18.74
N PRO A 133 17.87 4.55 -18.29
CA PRO A 133 19.21 4.11 -17.87
C PRO A 133 19.22 3.40 -16.50
N ASP A 134 18.19 3.60 -15.68
CA ASP A 134 18.13 3.01 -14.35
C ASP A 134 17.66 1.55 -14.40
N PRO A 135 18.19 0.67 -13.56
CA PRO A 135 17.81 -0.74 -13.53
C PRO A 135 16.31 -0.94 -13.24
N GLN A 136 15.73 -1.92 -13.92
CA GLN A 136 14.33 -2.28 -13.72
C GLN A 136 14.14 -3.05 -12.42
N PHE A 137 13.13 -2.66 -11.63
CA PHE A 137 12.74 -3.36 -10.40
C PHE A 137 12.57 -4.87 -10.64
N GLY A 138 11.81 -5.24 -11.67
CA GLY A 138 11.55 -6.62 -12.02
C GLY A 138 12.81 -7.41 -12.42
N GLN A 139 13.84 -6.76 -12.99
CA GLN A 139 15.10 -7.41 -13.35
C GLN A 139 16.02 -7.58 -12.15
N VAL A 140 16.14 -6.55 -11.30
CA VAL A 140 17.01 -6.58 -10.10
C VAL A 140 16.48 -7.60 -9.09
N PHE A 141 15.17 -7.80 -9.03
CA PHE A 141 14.49 -8.68 -8.06
C PHE A 141 13.83 -9.90 -8.73
N ALA A 142 14.28 -10.31 -9.90
CA ALA A 142 13.66 -11.37 -10.71
C ALA A 142 13.66 -12.76 -10.04
N GLU A 143 14.69 -13.05 -9.22
CA GLU A 143 14.86 -14.37 -8.63
C GLU A 143 14.02 -14.56 -7.37
N PRO A 144 12.93 -15.36 -7.41
CA PRO A 144 12.11 -15.63 -6.22
C PRO A 144 12.93 -16.30 -5.11
N ALA A 145 12.60 -15.99 -3.86
CA ALA A 145 13.22 -16.61 -2.70
C ALA A 145 12.21 -16.66 -1.54
N ASP A 146 12.40 -17.60 -0.63
CA ASP A 146 11.60 -17.63 0.59
C ASP A 146 12.01 -16.46 1.50
N PRO A 147 11.05 -15.63 1.94
CA PRO A 147 11.36 -14.48 2.77
C PRO A 147 11.71 -14.89 4.19
N THR A 148 12.71 -14.23 4.77
CA THR A 148 13.15 -14.47 6.15
C THR A 148 12.80 -13.29 7.05
N PRO A 149 11.97 -13.45 8.10
CA PRO A 149 11.64 -12.37 9.02
C PRO A 149 12.86 -11.99 9.88
N MET A 150 13.51 -10.89 9.54
CA MET A 150 14.69 -10.36 10.22
C MET A 150 14.34 -9.19 11.15
N ALA A 151 13.19 -8.55 10.95
CA ALA A 151 12.74 -7.43 11.75
C ALA A 151 12.36 -7.83 13.17
N ARG A 152 12.53 -6.89 14.10
CA ARG A 152 12.09 -6.99 15.50
C ARG A 152 10.88 -6.10 15.73
N ALA A 153 10.10 -6.40 16.76
CA ALA A 153 8.90 -5.64 17.10
C ALA A 153 9.14 -4.13 17.27
N ASP A 154 10.31 -3.77 17.82
CA ASP A 154 10.66 -2.38 18.10
C ASP A 154 11.39 -1.67 16.95
N ASP A 155 11.68 -2.36 15.86
CA ASP A 155 12.28 -1.73 14.69
C ASP A 155 11.31 -0.72 14.05
N LEU A 156 11.89 0.31 13.43
CA LEU A 156 11.12 1.16 12.55
C LEU A 156 10.67 0.36 11.35
N SER A 157 9.42 0.49 11.02
CA SER A 157 8.72 -0.18 9.91
C SER A 157 8.50 0.78 8.75
N LEU A 158 8.10 1.99 9.11
CA LEU A 158 7.52 2.94 8.17
C LEU A 158 7.84 4.36 8.61
N MET A 159 8.11 5.24 7.63
CA MET A 159 8.14 6.68 7.83
C MET A 159 7.20 7.35 6.83
N LEU A 160 6.16 8.00 7.32
CA LEU A 160 5.24 8.78 6.50
C LEU A 160 5.51 10.27 6.68
N TYR A 161 5.58 11.00 5.56
CA TYR A 161 5.69 12.45 5.60
C TYR A 161 4.32 13.11 5.66
N THR A 162 4.14 14.01 6.63
CA THR A 162 2.92 14.80 6.78
C THR A 162 3.17 16.24 6.32
N SER A 163 2.19 16.85 5.68
CA SER A 163 2.24 18.30 5.39
C SER A 163 2.21 19.06 6.71
N GLY A 164 3.38 19.51 7.15
CA GLY A 164 3.48 20.35 8.35
C GLY A 164 2.78 21.69 8.13
N THR A 165 2.06 22.16 9.14
CA THR A 165 1.42 23.51 9.11
C THR A 165 2.43 24.65 9.14
N THR A 166 3.72 24.38 9.32
CA THR A 166 4.76 25.36 9.62
C THR A 166 6.02 25.28 8.75
N GLY A 167 5.99 24.57 7.61
CA GLY A 167 7.19 24.47 6.76
C GLY A 167 7.32 23.13 6.03
N ALA A 168 8.55 22.60 5.94
CA ALA A 168 8.83 21.35 5.26
C ALA A 168 8.06 20.16 5.89
N PRO A 169 7.67 19.15 5.07
CA PRO A 169 7.02 17.95 5.57
C PRO A 169 7.86 17.26 6.65
N LYS A 170 7.20 16.76 7.70
CA LYS A 170 7.86 16.05 8.80
C LYS A 170 7.69 14.54 8.64
N GLY A 171 8.79 13.80 8.73
CA GLY A 171 8.80 12.34 8.79
C GLY A 171 8.24 11.85 10.14
N VAL A 172 7.21 11.01 10.10
CA VAL A 172 6.59 10.39 11.28
C VAL A 172 7.01 8.92 11.31
N PRO A 173 7.98 8.55 12.19
CA PRO A 173 8.44 7.17 12.27
C PRO A 173 7.41 6.29 12.99
N ARG A 174 7.24 5.07 12.49
CA ARG A 174 6.32 4.07 13.06
C ARG A 174 7.02 2.73 13.23
N ARG A 175 6.74 2.03 14.33
CA ARG A 175 7.37 0.76 14.66
C ARG A 175 6.57 -0.43 14.17
N GLN A 176 7.22 -1.58 13.95
CA GLN A 176 6.62 -2.83 13.53
C GLN A 176 5.40 -3.22 14.40
N HIS A 177 5.57 -3.24 15.73
CA HIS A 177 4.49 -3.61 16.65
C HIS A 177 3.34 -2.60 16.60
N ALA A 178 3.63 -1.30 16.47
CA ALA A 178 2.61 -0.25 16.42
C ALA A 178 1.75 -0.38 15.16
N GLU A 179 2.36 -0.61 14.00
CA GLU A 179 1.63 -0.83 12.76
C GLU A 179 0.80 -2.11 12.80
N ARG A 180 1.34 -3.19 13.37
CA ARG A 180 0.60 -4.44 13.54
C ARG A 180 -0.59 -4.27 14.48
N VAL A 181 -0.41 -3.64 15.64
CA VAL A 181 -1.50 -3.40 16.61
C VAL A 181 -2.59 -2.52 16.01
N ALA A 182 -2.20 -1.46 15.31
CA ALA A 182 -3.15 -0.58 14.64
C ALA A 182 -3.91 -1.28 13.49
N ALA A 183 -3.27 -2.22 12.77
CA ALA A 183 -3.94 -3.05 11.79
C ALA A 183 -4.93 -4.03 12.45
N LEU A 184 -4.57 -4.65 13.58
CA LEU A 184 -5.48 -5.50 14.36
C LEU A 184 -6.69 -4.71 14.90
N ALA A 185 -6.46 -3.51 15.42
CA ALA A 185 -7.55 -2.64 15.88
C ALA A 185 -8.51 -2.31 14.72
N HIS A 186 -7.96 -2.06 13.52
CA HIS A 186 -8.77 -1.81 12.32
C HIS A 186 -9.59 -3.05 11.92
N VAL A 187 -8.99 -4.24 11.95
CA VAL A 187 -9.70 -5.51 11.70
C VAL A 187 -10.85 -5.69 12.67
N ALA A 188 -10.60 -5.50 13.97
CA ALA A 188 -11.62 -5.65 15.02
C ALA A 188 -12.75 -4.63 14.87
N GLN A 189 -12.42 -3.36 14.66
CA GLN A 189 -13.40 -2.28 14.53
C GLN A 189 -14.30 -2.44 13.30
N ASN A 190 -13.74 -2.92 12.19
CA ASN A 190 -14.48 -3.17 10.95
C ASN A 190 -15.06 -4.58 10.88
N ARG A 191 -14.88 -5.41 11.90
CA ARG A 191 -15.34 -6.81 11.92
C ARG A 191 -14.91 -7.57 10.67
N TYR A 192 -13.66 -7.39 10.24
CA TYR A 192 -13.14 -8.11 9.09
C TYR A 192 -12.97 -9.60 9.44
N GLY A 193 -13.50 -10.45 8.57
CA GLY A 193 -13.33 -11.89 8.63
C GLY A 193 -12.24 -12.38 7.67
N TYR A 194 -11.94 -13.67 7.71
CA TYR A 194 -11.01 -14.27 6.76
C TYR A 194 -11.52 -14.18 5.33
N GLY A 195 -10.60 -13.93 4.39
CA GLY A 195 -10.88 -13.84 2.96
C GLY A 195 -11.50 -12.50 2.52
N GLU A 196 -11.44 -11.45 3.34
CA GLU A 196 -11.86 -10.10 2.93
C GLU A 196 -11.09 -9.63 1.69
N ARG A 197 -11.72 -8.74 0.91
CA ARG A 197 -11.17 -8.22 -0.34
C ARG A 197 -11.29 -6.72 -0.36
N THR A 198 -10.14 -6.03 -0.41
CA THR A 198 -10.10 -4.56 -0.38
C THR A 198 -9.73 -3.96 -1.72
N LEU A 199 -10.34 -2.82 -2.03
CA LEU A 199 -9.88 -1.98 -3.14
C LEU A 199 -8.72 -1.12 -2.65
N GLY A 200 -7.51 -1.44 -3.10
CA GLY A 200 -6.26 -0.79 -2.72
C GLY A 200 -6.00 0.52 -3.46
N VAL A 201 -6.89 1.48 -3.33
CA VAL A 201 -6.82 2.77 -4.03
C VAL A 201 -6.29 3.90 -3.14
N MET A 202 -6.49 3.81 -1.83
CA MET A 202 -5.92 4.79 -0.91
C MET A 202 -4.40 4.66 -0.93
N PRO A 203 -3.68 5.79 -1.11
CA PRO A 203 -2.23 5.73 -1.39
C PRO A 203 -1.42 5.10 -0.26
N LEU A 204 -0.43 4.26 -0.62
CA LEU A 204 0.48 3.63 0.35
C LEU A 204 1.43 4.62 1.05
N TYR A 205 1.49 5.87 0.61
CA TYR A 205 2.17 6.96 1.33
C TYR A 205 1.26 7.67 2.36
N HIS A 206 0.05 7.12 2.60
CA HIS A 206 -0.87 7.56 3.66
C HIS A 206 -1.29 6.40 4.55
N THR A 207 -1.62 6.72 5.80
CA THR A 207 -2.07 5.74 6.79
C THR A 207 -3.21 4.85 6.27
N MET A 208 -4.18 5.40 5.53
CA MET A 208 -5.31 4.63 5.01
C MET A 208 -4.85 3.51 4.06
N GLY A 209 -3.95 3.81 3.13
CA GLY A 209 -3.44 2.82 2.18
C GLY A 209 -2.62 1.72 2.88
N VAL A 210 -1.70 2.13 3.76
CA VAL A 210 -0.93 1.18 4.57
C VAL A 210 -1.86 0.29 5.40
N ARG A 211 -2.88 0.88 6.02
CA ARG A 211 -3.86 0.13 6.82
C ARG A 211 -4.60 -0.91 5.96
N SER A 212 -5.05 -0.52 4.76
CA SER A 212 -5.70 -1.44 3.83
C SER A 212 -4.78 -2.61 3.44
N LEU A 213 -3.49 -2.34 3.21
CA LEU A 213 -2.52 -3.38 2.86
C LEU A 213 -2.26 -4.34 4.02
N LEU A 214 -1.96 -3.82 5.20
CA LEU A 214 -1.58 -4.63 6.37
C LEU A 214 -2.73 -5.49 6.90
N THR A 215 -3.97 -4.99 6.84
CA THR A 215 -5.13 -5.74 7.32
C THR A 215 -5.39 -7.00 6.51
N MET A 216 -5.10 -6.99 5.21
CA MET A 216 -5.27 -8.20 4.39
C MET A 216 -4.38 -9.35 4.86
N ALA A 217 -3.16 -9.06 5.31
CA ALA A 217 -2.27 -10.08 5.88
C ALA A 217 -2.70 -10.60 7.28
N LEU A 218 -3.67 -9.98 7.92
CA LEU A 218 -4.23 -10.46 9.19
C LEU A 218 -5.43 -11.38 8.99
N VAL A 219 -6.10 -11.26 7.84
CA VAL A 219 -7.37 -11.94 7.56
C VAL A 219 -7.33 -12.78 6.28
N ASP A 220 -6.13 -13.17 5.81
CA ASP A 220 -5.92 -13.96 4.59
C ASP A 220 -6.66 -13.36 3.38
N GLY A 221 -6.72 -12.04 3.36
CA GLY A 221 -7.53 -11.27 2.44
C GLY A 221 -6.83 -11.01 1.10
N ARG A 222 -7.52 -10.29 0.23
CA ARG A 222 -7.01 -9.90 -1.09
C ARG A 222 -6.85 -8.39 -1.18
N PHE A 223 -5.68 -7.94 -1.58
CA PHE A 223 -5.41 -6.54 -1.92
C PHE A 223 -5.51 -6.37 -3.45
N VAL A 224 -6.49 -5.60 -3.91
CA VAL A 224 -6.70 -5.29 -5.33
C VAL A 224 -6.05 -3.93 -5.62
N CYS A 225 -4.90 -3.92 -6.28
CA CYS A 225 -4.17 -2.71 -6.62
C CYS A 225 -4.99 -1.82 -7.54
N MET A 226 -5.01 -0.54 -7.23
CA MET A 226 -5.55 0.50 -8.11
C MET A 226 -4.60 1.70 -8.08
N PRO A 227 -3.79 1.91 -9.12
CA PRO A 227 -2.76 2.97 -9.15
C PRO A 227 -3.34 4.36 -8.94
N ARG A 228 -4.50 4.62 -9.55
CA ARG A 228 -5.27 5.87 -9.43
C ARG A 228 -6.75 5.54 -9.35
N PHE A 229 -7.49 6.32 -8.57
CA PHE A 229 -8.94 6.19 -8.60
C PHE A 229 -9.47 6.62 -9.97
N GLU A 230 -10.22 5.73 -10.56
CA GLU A 230 -11.03 5.94 -11.76
C GLU A 230 -12.33 5.16 -11.53
N ALA A 231 -13.48 5.84 -11.61
CA ALA A 231 -14.75 5.28 -11.15
C ALA A 231 -15.16 4.04 -11.95
N THR A 232 -14.97 4.02 -13.27
CA THR A 232 -15.26 2.85 -14.12
C THR A 232 -14.40 1.66 -13.72
N ALA A 233 -13.08 1.87 -13.54
CA ALA A 233 -12.16 0.82 -13.14
C ALA A 233 -12.47 0.31 -11.72
N ALA A 234 -12.85 1.22 -10.80
CA ALA A 234 -13.24 0.86 -9.45
C ALA A 234 -14.52 0.00 -9.42
N LEU A 235 -15.55 0.37 -10.17
CA LEU A 235 -16.78 -0.41 -10.31
C LEU A 235 -16.50 -1.78 -10.90
N ARG A 236 -15.70 -1.84 -11.97
CA ARG A 236 -15.28 -3.11 -12.57
C ARG A 236 -14.56 -4.00 -11.57
N ALA A 237 -13.59 -3.43 -10.80
CA ALA A 237 -12.85 -4.19 -9.79
C ALA A 237 -13.78 -4.67 -8.66
N ILE A 238 -14.74 -3.85 -8.22
CA ILE A 238 -15.74 -4.25 -7.21
C ILE A 238 -16.49 -5.49 -7.67
N GLU A 239 -16.98 -5.50 -8.91
CA GLU A 239 -17.73 -6.61 -9.47
C GLU A 239 -16.86 -7.85 -9.71
N THR A 240 -15.76 -7.71 -10.48
CA THR A 240 -14.94 -8.85 -10.91
C THR A 240 -14.14 -9.48 -9.78
N GLU A 241 -13.61 -8.68 -8.84
CA GLU A 241 -12.86 -9.18 -7.70
C GLU A 241 -13.74 -9.45 -6.47
N ARG A 242 -15.04 -9.15 -6.59
CA ARG A 242 -15.98 -9.32 -5.46
C ARG A 242 -15.50 -8.61 -4.21
N VAL A 243 -15.10 -7.33 -4.35
CA VAL A 243 -14.62 -6.51 -3.23
C VAL A 243 -15.63 -6.52 -2.10
N SER A 244 -15.20 -6.85 -0.89
CA SER A 244 -16.09 -7.06 0.26
C SER A 244 -16.22 -5.84 1.17
N HIS A 245 -15.24 -4.94 1.11
CA HIS A 245 -15.30 -3.69 1.85
C HIS A 245 -14.59 -2.56 1.11
N LEU A 246 -15.05 -1.34 1.35
CA LEU A 246 -14.45 -0.12 0.85
C LEU A 246 -13.97 0.74 2.04
N TYR A 247 -12.74 1.23 1.95
CA TYR A 247 -12.18 2.18 2.91
C TYR A 247 -11.64 3.39 2.14
N LEU A 248 -12.49 4.41 1.96
CA LEU A 248 -12.27 5.52 1.04
C LEU A 248 -12.47 6.88 1.73
N VAL A 249 -11.98 7.93 1.10
CA VAL A 249 -12.37 9.31 1.46
C VAL A 249 -13.74 9.64 0.88
N PRO A 250 -14.51 10.59 1.48
CA PRO A 250 -15.88 10.90 1.05
C PRO A 250 -16.02 11.30 -0.43
N THR A 251 -15.03 11.98 -0.99
CA THR A 251 -15.04 12.38 -2.42
C THR A 251 -15.07 11.19 -3.36
N LEU A 252 -14.29 10.14 -3.08
CA LEU A 252 -14.27 8.94 -3.92
C LEU A 252 -15.60 8.16 -3.84
N TYR A 253 -16.25 8.15 -2.69
CA TYR A 253 -17.60 7.60 -2.56
C TYR A 253 -18.62 8.39 -3.39
N HIS A 254 -18.51 9.73 -3.36
CA HIS A 254 -19.36 10.59 -4.17
C HIS A 254 -19.22 10.27 -5.66
N ASP A 255 -17.97 10.20 -6.15
CA ASP A 255 -17.66 9.95 -7.56
C ASP A 255 -18.14 8.56 -8.00
N LEU A 256 -17.98 7.55 -7.12
CA LEU A 256 -18.46 6.19 -7.37
C LEU A 256 -19.99 6.16 -7.55
N LEU A 257 -20.75 6.80 -6.63
CA LEU A 257 -22.21 6.85 -6.68
C LEU A 257 -22.76 7.73 -7.83
N ALA A 258 -21.97 8.71 -8.28
CA ALA A 258 -22.35 9.60 -9.37
C ALA A 258 -22.13 8.96 -10.77
N HIS A 259 -21.33 7.89 -10.83
CA HIS A 259 -20.98 7.26 -12.10
C HIS A 259 -22.21 6.57 -12.74
N PRO A 260 -22.46 6.75 -14.05
CA PRO A 260 -23.62 6.17 -14.75
C PRO A 260 -23.72 4.64 -14.60
N ASP A 261 -22.56 3.95 -14.61
CA ASP A 261 -22.50 2.49 -14.53
C ASP A 261 -22.73 1.95 -13.12
N PHE A 262 -22.76 2.79 -12.08
CA PHE A 262 -22.98 2.33 -10.72
C PHE A 262 -24.24 1.46 -10.58
N LYS A 263 -25.34 1.89 -11.20
CA LYS A 263 -26.61 1.15 -11.15
C LYS A 263 -26.62 -0.18 -11.90
N ARG A 264 -25.64 -0.39 -12.79
CA ARG A 264 -25.51 -1.61 -13.62
C ARG A 264 -24.49 -2.58 -13.06
N THR A 265 -23.63 -2.12 -12.13
CA THR A 265 -22.55 -2.91 -11.53
C THR A 265 -23.09 -3.73 -10.36
N ASP A 266 -22.74 -5.00 -10.30
CA ASP A 266 -23.00 -5.83 -9.10
C ASP A 266 -22.08 -5.42 -7.95
N THR A 267 -22.63 -4.66 -7.01
CA THR A 267 -21.94 -4.21 -5.80
C THR A 267 -22.33 -4.98 -4.53
N GLN A 268 -23.11 -6.05 -4.64
CA GLN A 268 -23.64 -6.82 -3.49
C GLN A 268 -22.56 -7.45 -2.62
N SER A 269 -21.35 -7.64 -3.16
CA SER A 269 -20.21 -8.13 -2.38
C SER A 269 -19.72 -7.11 -1.34
N VAL A 270 -19.96 -5.81 -1.55
CA VAL A 270 -19.53 -4.74 -0.64
C VAL A 270 -20.48 -4.69 0.56
N ARG A 271 -20.05 -5.24 1.67
CA ARG A 271 -20.87 -5.35 2.90
C ARG A 271 -20.40 -4.42 4.01
N LYS A 272 -19.22 -3.85 3.92
CA LYS A 272 -18.62 -2.99 4.93
C LYS A 272 -18.07 -1.73 4.30
N LEU A 273 -18.38 -0.61 4.90
CA LEU A 273 -17.89 0.69 4.46
C LEU A 273 -17.11 1.37 5.60
N GLY A 274 -16.00 1.97 5.25
CA GLY A 274 -15.21 2.81 6.14
C GLY A 274 -14.81 4.10 5.44
N PHE A 275 -14.73 5.18 6.19
CA PHE A 275 -14.20 6.44 5.65
C PHE A 275 -13.33 7.17 6.65
N ALA A 276 -12.41 7.98 6.14
CA ALA A 276 -11.55 8.87 6.90
C ALA A 276 -11.10 10.05 6.03
N GLY A 277 -10.28 10.93 6.58
CA GLY A 277 -9.59 12.00 5.85
C GLY A 277 -10.40 13.27 5.65
N ALA A 278 -11.73 13.20 5.73
CA ALA A 278 -12.62 14.36 5.66
C ALA A 278 -13.97 14.06 6.31
N PRO A 279 -14.73 15.08 6.77
CA PRO A 279 -16.11 14.89 7.21
C PRO A 279 -17.00 14.40 6.06
N MET A 280 -17.91 13.47 6.36
CA MET A 280 -18.91 13.00 5.40
C MET A 280 -20.25 13.70 5.68
N HIS A 281 -20.79 14.34 4.65
CA HIS A 281 -22.12 14.99 4.75
C HIS A 281 -23.23 13.95 4.90
N ALA A 282 -24.24 14.27 5.71
CA ALA A 282 -25.38 13.38 5.98
C ALA A 282 -26.05 12.86 4.70
N ALA A 283 -26.22 13.73 3.69
CA ALA A 283 -26.82 13.33 2.41
C ALA A 283 -26.03 12.23 1.68
N LEU A 284 -24.68 12.29 1.70
CA LEU A 284 -23.84 11.25 1.12
C LEU A 284 -23.92 9.96 1.93
N LEU A 285 -23.91 10.06 3.25
CA LEU A 285 -24.03 8.92 4.14
C LEU A 285 -25.34 8.16 3.89
N LEU A 286 -26.49 8.86 3.80
CA LEU A 286 -27.77 8.25 3.49
C LEU A 286 -27.79 7.58 2.11
N ARG A 287 -27.22 8.22 1.09
CA ARG A 287 -27.10 7.63 -0.25
C ARG A 287 -26.26 6.34 -0.23
N LEU A 288 -25.15 6.30 0.51
CA LEU A 288 -24.31 5.12 0.66
C LEU A 288 -25.04 3.99 1.39
N GLN A 289 -25.78 4.31 2.44
CA GLN A 289 -26.62 3.33 3.15
C GLN A 289 -27.68 2.71 2.22
N GLN A 290 -28.34 3.54 1.40
CA GLN A 290 -29.33 3.05 0.44
C GLN A 290 -28.71 2.22 -0.69
N ALA A 291 -27.55 2.64 -1.19
CA ALA A 291 -26.91 2.02 -2.35
C ALA A 291 -26.25 0.68 -2.02
N PHE A 292 -25.54 0.58 -0.90
CA PHE A 292 -24.79 -0.62 -0.52
C PHE A 292 -25.47 -1.48 0.54
N GLN A 293 -26.40 -0.91 1.32
CA GLN A 293 -27.04 -1.58 2.48
C GLN A 293 -26.00 -2.30 3.37
N PRO A 294 -24.94 -1.59 3.80
CA PRO A 294 -23.81 -2.23 4.46
C PRO A 294 -24.19 -2.78 5.83
N GLU A 295 -23.62 -3.91 6.21
CA GLU A 295 -23.72 -4.49 7.55
C GLU A 295 -23.00 -3.62 8.60
N LEU A 296 -21.99 -2.88 8.15
CA LEU A 296 -21.21 -2.00 9.00
C LEU A 296 -20.74 -0.77 8.21
N PHE A 297 -20.88 0.40 8.83
CA PHE A 297 -20.37 1.66 8.31
C PHE A 297 -19.59 2.40 9.40
N VAL A 298 -18.29 2.55 9.23
CA VAL A 298 -17.37 3.06 10.25
C VAL A 298 -16.77 4.40 9.83
N ASN A 299 -16.82 5.37 10.69
CA ASN A 299 -16.03 6.60 10.60
C ASN A 299 -14.70 6.38 11.35
N HIS A 300 -13.61 6.40 10.62
CA HIS A 300 -12.27 6.32 11.19
C HIS A 300 -11.76 7.73 11.41
N TYR A 301 -11.92 8.24 12.63
CA TYR A 301 -11.38 9.52 13.05
C TYR A 301 -9.94 9.33 13.56
N GLY A 302 -9.04 10.15 13.05
CA GLY A 302 -7.63 10.15 13.46
C GLY A 302 -6.88 11.35 12.94
#